data_a6fa98ae1df1b65126cff3cbba553f0e
#
_entry.id   a6fa98ae1df1b65126cff3cbba553f0e
#
_cell.length_a   1.000
_cell.length_b   1.000
_cell.length_c   1.000
_cell.angle_alpha   90.00
_cell.angle_beta   90.00
_cell.angle_gamma   90.00
#
_symmetry.space_group_name_H-M   'P 1'
#
loop_
_entity.id
_entity.type
_entity.pdbx_description
1 polymer ?
#
loop_
_entity_poly.entity_id
_entity_poly.type
_entity_poly.pdbx_seq_one_letter_code
_entity_poly.pdbx_strand_id
1 'polypeptide(L)'
;MIPEKAKACFDYDTFHEGENKILKIYCESCTFPPSIEYGDICMSKVVDTLMQATGITVIILSQHREYEYDYDQTSLLNELAAAYKRLTQEERFTYSGIITDPLHERYVRGGYTQFQRLISKRLKEDPLAAFIELKRLETREKIKLDSLIDARHTASQKRFIALMQEAIKTIENLKIIKLLMPHTKEYKVGERQIYNIIFHPITKPDFMFTKLIAEFPQGNLEDSYNFSVDNDECEVNIFSFDDNVKTLYHLTPPEFLFTEEELQLLDDAKRIMSEHKPAREEFVDPQRMREVFLNIGKDLITDLAQYRNLRLKEEKLYQLSQTLLRHTVGFGLIELLLSDPKVQDVNINSPNGELPIFIVHQDYGDCYTNIYPTVLEVESWATKLRLISGRPLDEANPILDTELKVTGFTSRVSALTAPLSPTGLTFSFRRHR
;
A
#
# COMPACT_ATOMS: atom_id res chain seq x y z
N MET A 1 5.24 2.10 -31.40
CA MET A 1 4.80 1.31 -30.24
C MET A 1 3.30 1.44 -30.15
N ILE A 2 2.57 0.34 -30.10
CA ILE A 2 1.11 0.35 -29.90
C ILE A 2 0.93 0.81 -28.43
N PRO A 3 0.13 1.84 -28.15
CA PRO A 3 -0.12 2.23 -26.76
C PRO A 3 -0.72 1.01 -26.04
N GLU A 4 -0.10 0.59 -24.95
CA GLU A 4 -0.68 -0.41 -24.05
C GLU A 4 -2.10 0.08 -23.73
N LYS A 5 -3.09 -0.74 -24.05
CA LYS A 5 -4.47 -0.43 -23.69
C LYS A 5 -4.53 -0.25 -22.18
N ALA A 6 -5.03 0.88 -21.74
CA ALA A 6 -5.31 1.09 -20.31
C ALA A 6 -6.06 -0.12 -19.78
N LYS A 7 -5.51 -0.77 -18.74
CA LYS A 7 -6.12 -1.96 -18.14
C LYS A 7 -7.50 -1.57 -17.59
N ALA A 8 -8.47 -2.46 -17.74
CA ALA A 8 -9.80 -2.21 -17.20
C ALA A 8 -9.74 -2.18 -15.67
N CYS A 9 -10.65 -1.43 -15.03
CA CYS A 9 -10.72 -1.39 -13.57
C CYS A 9 -10.86 -2.82 -13.02
N PHE A 10 -9.99 -3.20 -12.08
CA PHE A 10 -9.87 -4.54 -11.50
C PHE A 10 -9.34 -5.65 -12.41
N ASP A 11 -8.68 -5.32 -13.50
CA ASP A 11 -7.75 -6.26 -14.11
C ASP A 11 -6.63 -6.57 -13.10
N TYR A 12 -6.11 -7.78 -13.13
CA TYR A 12 -5.09 -8.18 -12.17
C TYR A 12 -4.02 -9.07 -12.80
N ASP A 13 -2.83 -9.00 -12.21
CA ASP A 13 -1.72 -9.91 -12.48
C ASP A 13 -1.29 -10.62 -11.20
N THR A 14 -0.72 -11.81 -11.33
CA THR A 14 -0.10 -12.52 -10.22
C THR A 14 1.35 -12.84 -10.56
N PHE A 15 2.27 -12.52 -9.67
CA PHE A 15 3.69 -12.80 -9.82
C PHE A 15 4.33 -13.18 -8.49
N HIS A 16 5.59 -13.65 -8.52
CA HIS A 16 6.34 -14.00 -7.33
C HIS A 16 7.49 -13.02 -7.13
N GLU A 17 7.67 -12.59 -5.90
CA GLU A 17 8.80 -11.79 -5.45
C GLU A 17 9.38 -12.45 -4.19
N GLY A 18 10.54 -13.12 -4.32
CA GLY A 18 11.05 -13.98 -3.27
C GLY A 18 10.11 -15.13 -2.92
N GLU A 19 9.75 -15.24 -1.63
CA GLU A 19 8.78 -16.24 -1.14
C GLU A 19 7.33 -15.78 -1.29
N ASN A 20 7.10 -14.52 -1.61
CA ASN A 20 5.77 -13.94 -1.70
C ASN A 20 5.14 -14.16 -3.07
N LYS A 21 3.87 -14.56 -3.06
CA LYS A 21 3.00 -14.55 -4.23
C LYS A 21 2.10 -13.32 -4.17
N ILE A 22 2.36 -12.39 -5.07
CA ILE A 22 1.74 -11.06 -5.09
C ILE A 22 0.56 -11.06 -6.05
N LEU A 23 -0.56 -10.49 -5.61
CA LEU A 23 -1.71 -10.16 -6.43
C LEU A 23 -1.72 -8.63 -6.63
N LYS A 24 -1.41 -8.16 -7.84
CA LYS A 24 -1.51 -6.75 -8.20
C LYS A 24 -2.80 -6.50 -8.97
N ILE A 25 -3.66 -5.63 -8.42
CA ILE A 25 -4.94 -5.24 -9.01
C ILE A 25 -4.83 -3.81 -9.52
N TYR A 26 -5.17 -3.60 -10.78
CA TYR A 26 -5.10 -2.29 -11.44
C TYR A 26 -6.40 -1.51 -11.24
N CYS A 27 -6.27 -0.33 -10.67
CA CYS A 27 -7.37 0.57 -10.32
C CYS A 27 -7.29 1.92 -11.06
N GLU A 28 -6.49 2.03 -12.12
CA GLU A 28 -6.24 3.28 -12.86
C GLU A 28 -7.50 3.92 -13.44
N SER A 29 -8.46 3.09 -13.86
CA SER A 29 -9.75 3.56 -14.40
C SER A 29 -10.84 3.71 -13.33
N CYS A 30 -10.52 3.53 -12.03
CA CYS A 30 -11.48 3.72 -10.95
C CYS A 30 -11.69 5.20 -10.66
N THR A 31 -12.94 5.56 -10.39
CA THR A 31 -13.33 6.94 -10.04
C THR A 31 -13.05 7.30 -8.58
N PHE A 32 -12.70 6.31 -7.75
CA PHE A 32 -12.41 6.47 -6.32
C PHE A 32 -11.03 5.91 -5.99
N PRO A 33 -10.35 6.46 -4.98
CA PRO A 33 -9.12 5.88 -4.47
C PRO A 33 -9.33 4.42 -4.05
N PRO A 34 -8.46 3.50 -4.46
CA PRO A 34 -8.59 2.09 -4.11
C PRO A 34 -8.26 1.89 -2.63
N SER A 35 -9.21 1.34 -1.90
CA SER A 35 -9.06 1.09 -0.46
C SER A 35 -9.95 -0.08 -0.04
N ILE A 36 -9.40 -1.03 0.68
CA ILE A 36 -10.15 -2.15 1.25
C ILE A 36 -10.90 -1.70 2.50
N GLU A 37 -10.28 -0.85 3.31
CA GLU A 37 -10.82 -0.33 4.57
C GLU A 37 -12.01 0.62 4.36
N TYR A 38 -11.96 1.49 3.36
CA TYR A 38 -13.03 2.47 3.08
C TYR A 38 -13.97 2.05 1.96
N GLY A 39 -13.50 1.28 0.97
CA GLY A 39 -14.23 0.91 -0.24
C GLY A 39 -14.92 -0.46 -0.13
N ASP A 40 -16.25 -0.51 -0.04
CA ASP A 40 -17.03 -1.74 -0.08
C ASP A 40 -16.88 -2.47 -1.42
N ILE A 41 -16.86 -1.72 -2.54
CA ILE A 41 -16.65 -2.26 -3.88
C ILE A 41 -15.24 -2.84 -4.00
N CYS A 42 -14.21 -2.15 -3.48
CA CYS A 42 -12.84 -2.62 -3.52
C CYS A 42 -12.68 -3.93 -2.76
N MET A 43 -13.17 -3.99 -1.51
CA MET A 43 -13.15 -5.23 -0.72
C MET A 43 -13.88 -6.37 -1.43
N SER A 44 -15.08 -6.10 -1.97
CA SER A 44 -15.88 -7.08 -2.70
C SER A 44 -15.12 -7.66 -3.90
N LYS A 45 -14.46 -6.82 -4.68
CA LYS A 45 -13.70 -7.23 -5.87
C LYS A 45 -12.43 -7.99 -5.52
N VAL A 46 -11.72 -7.57 -4.47
CA VAL A 46 -10.56 -8.31 -3.94
C VAL A 46 -10.98 -9.71 -3.52
N VAL A 47 -12.07 -9.87 -2.78
CA VAL A 47 -12.60 -11.18 -2.38
C VAL A 47 -12.95 -12.03 -3.60
N ASP A 48 -13.61 -11.45 -4.63
CA ASP A 48 -13.94 -12.17 -5.87
C ASP A 48 -12.68 -12.65 -6.61
N THR A 49 -11.61 -11.83 -6.62
CA THR A 49 -10.33 -12.18 -7.24
C THR A 49 -9.60 -13.29 -6.47
N LEU A 50 -9.60 -13.22 -5.14
CA LEU A 50 -8.99 -14.25 -4.29
C LEU A 50 -9.69 -15.61 -4.36
N MET A 51 -10.96 -15.66 -4.77
CA MET A 51 -11.63 -16.94 -5.06
C MET A 51 -11.04 -17.66 -6.27
N GLN A 52 -10.43 -16.92 -7.20
CA GLN A 52 -9.83 -17.44 -8.43
C GLN A 52 -8.32 -17.60 -8.28
N ALA A 53 -7.64 -16.64 -7.65
CA ALA A 53 -6.21 -16.65 -7.41
C ALA A 53 -5.90 -17.23 -6.02
N THR A 54 -5.30 -18.42 -5.96
CA THR A 54 -5.00 -19.12 -4.70
C THR A 54 -3.55 -18.91 -4.26
N GLY A 55 -3.33 -18.93 -2.94
CA GLY A 55 -1.99 -18.85 -2.35
C GLY A 55 -1.37 -17.45 -2.38
N ILE A 56 -2.19 -16.41 -2.47
CA ILE A 56 -1.73 -15.02 -2.42
C ILE A 56 -1.27 -14.67 -1.01
N THR A 57 -0.09 -14.07 -0.91
CA THR A 57 0.53 -13.64 0.36
C THR A 57 0.52 -12.12 0.52
N VAL A 58 0.48 -11.36 -0.58
CA VAL A 58 0.48 -9.90 -0.59
C VAL A 58 -0.51 -9.42 -1.65
N ILE A 59 -1.28 -8.36 -1.34
CA ILE A 59 -2.19 -7.71 -2.27
C ILE A 59 -1.71 -6.28 -2.50
N ILE A 60 -1.63 -5.86 -3.77
CA ILE A 60 -1.31 -4.49 -4.16
C ILE A 60 -2.48 -3.94 -4.96
N LEU A 61 -3.10 -2.85 -4.48
CA LEU A 61 -4.02 -2.05 -5.25
C LEU A 61 -3.24 -0.89 -5.89
N SER A 62 -3.16 -0.86 -7.22
CA SER A 62 -2.36 0.11 -7.97
C SER A 62 -3.27 1.10 -8.70
N GLN A 63 -3.13 2.39 -8.39
CA GLN A 63 -3.71 3.51 -9.13
C GLN A 63 -2.59 4.52 -9.41
N HIS A 64 -2.59 5.71 -8.82
CA HIS A 64 -1.45 6.65 -8.82
C HIS A 64 -0.51 6.39 -7.64
N ARG A 65 -0.94 5.56 -6.72
CA ARG A 65 -0.18 5.00 -5.61
C ARG A 65 -0.40 3.50 -5.57
N GLU A 66 0.60 2.80 -5.09
CA GLU A 66 0.45 1.41 -4.71
C GLU A 66 0.07 1.32 -3.24
N TYR A 67 -1.01 0.60 -2.95
CA TYR A 67 -1.47 0.28 -1.60
C TYR A 67 -1.19 -1.21 -1.37
N GLU A 68 -0.12 -1.49 -0.64
CA GLU A 68 0.35 -2.85 -0.38
C GLU A 68 -0.20 -3.34 0.95
N TYR A 69 -1.00 -4.40 0.92
CA TYR A 69 -1.50 -5.13 2.09
C TYR A 69 -0.61 -6.34 2.31
N ASP A 70 0.05 -6.38 3.46
CA ASP A 70 1.01 -7.43 3.82
C ASP A 70 0.36 -8.81 4.03
N TYR A 71 1.19 -9.79 4.44
CA TYR A 71 0.76 -11.16 4.67
C TYR A 71 -0.36 -11.28 5.69
N ASP A 72 -0.28 -10.58 6.83
CA ASP A 72 -1.27 -10.68 7.90
C ASP A 72 -2.62 -10.13 7.44
N GLN A 73 -2.63 -8.97 6.81
CA GLN A 73 -3.82 -8.33 6.25
C GLN A 73 -4.42 -9.17 5.11
N THR A 74 -3.56 -9.68 4.20
CA THR A 74 -3.96 -10.55 3.09
C THR A 74 -4.55 -11.86 3.60
N SER A 75 -4.03 -12.43 4.69
CA SER A 75 -4.55 -13.68 5.28
C SER A 75 -6.00 -13.55 5.75
N LEU A 76 -6.40 -12.36 6.27
CA LEU A 76 -7.79 -12.08 6.69
C LEU A 76 -8.75 -12.15 5.49
N LEU A 77 -8.32 -11.61 4.34
CA LEU A 77 -9.11 -11.61 3.11
C LEU A 77 -9.17 -13.00 2.46
N ASN A 78 -8.09 -13.77 2.54
CA ASN A 78 -8.07 -15.17 2.10
C ASN A 78 -9.05 -16.04 2.91
N GLU A 79 -9.07 -15.87 4.25
CA GLU A 79 -10.06 -16.56 5.09
C GLU A 79 -11.50 -16.15 4.73
N LEU A 80 -11.74 -14.86 4.49
CA LEU A 80 -13.04 -14.34 4.07
C LEU A 80 -13.46 -14.92 2.71
N ALA A 81 -12.57 -14.95 1.73
CA ALA A 81 -12.83 -15.52 0.41
C ALA A 81 -13.15 -17.03 0.47
N ALA A 82 -12.42 -17.79 1.30
CA ALA A 82 -12.68 -19.21 1.53
C ALA A 82 -14.04 -19.44 2.16
N ALA A 83 -14.40 -18.65 3.19
CA ALA A 83 -15.72 -18.74 3.82
C ALA A 83 -16.86 -18.33 2.88
N TYR A 84 -16.66 -17.26 2.11
CA TYR A 84 -17.61 -16.83 1.08
C TYR A 84 -17.82 -17.91 0.03
N LYS A 85 -16.74 -18.52 -0.49
CA LYS A 85 -16.81 -19.63 -1.44
C LYS A 85 -17.63 -20.80 -0.87
N ARG A 86 -17.35 -21.18 0.36
CA ARG A 86 -18.07 -22.25 1.07
C ARG A 86 -19.57 -21.95 1.18
N LEU A 87 -19.92 -20.76 1.67
CA LEU A 87 -21.32 -20.36 1.91
C LEU A 87 -22.12 -20.13 0.63
N THR A 88 -21.46 -19.88 -0.51
CA THR A 88 -22.13 -19.63 -1.80
C THR A 88 -22.18 -20.85 -2.70
N GLN A 89 -21.23 -21.78 -2.60
CA GLN A 89 -21.09 -22.93 -3.51
C GLN A 89 -21.56 -24.25 -2.92
N GLU A 90 -21.64 -24.39 -1.59
CA GLU A 90 -22.18 -25.62 -1.01
C GLU A 90 -23.70 -25.72 -1.22
N GLU A 91 -24.15 -26.84 -1.81
CA GLU A 91 -25.54 -27.09 -2.20
C GLU A 91 -26.54 -26.91 -1.05
N ARG A 92 -26.15 -27.22 0.18
CA ARG A 92 -26.99 -27.07 1.38
C ARG A 92 -27.39 -25.62 1.70
N PHE A 93 -26.61 -24.63 1.26
CA PHE A 93 -26.94 -23.20 1.42
C PHE A 93 -27.73 -22.65 0.24
N THR A 94 -27.96 -23.45 -0.81
CA THR A 94 -28.77 -23.08 -1.95
C THR A 94 -30.26 -23.19 -1.66
N TYR A 95 -31.06 -22.58 -2.52
CA TYR A 95 -32.54 -22.62 -2.38
C TYR A 95 -33.08 -24.05 -2.36
N SER A 96 -32.59 -24.92 -3.23
CA SER A 96 -32.96 -26.34 -3.31
C SER A 96 -32.56 -27.15 -2.06
N GLY A 97 -31.46 -26.79 -1.42
CA GLY A 97 -31.05 -27.47 -0.16
C GLY A 97 -31.88 -27.11 1.04
N ILE A 98 -32.52 -25.93 1.04
CA ILE A 98 -33.32 -25.42 2.16
C ILE A 98 -34.82 -25.78 2.00
N ILE A 99 -35.35 -25.63 0.79
CA ILE A 99 -36.76 -25.83 0.48
C ILE A 99 -36.94 -27.20 -0.17
N THR A 100 -37.29 -28.16 0.65
CA THR A 100 -37.60 -29.54 0.23
C THR A 100 -39.04 -29.75 -0.15
N ASP A 101 -39.96 -28.86 0.22
CA ASP A 101 -41.40 -28.95 -0.04
C ASP A 101 -41.95 -27.60 -0.58
N PRO A 102 -42.52 -27.58 -1.79
CA PRO A 102 -43.09 -26.36 -2.40
C PRO A 102 -44.17 -25.65 -1.57
N LEU A 103 -44.91 -26.39 -0.75
CA LEU A 103 -45.96 -25.83 0.11
C LEU A 103 -45.37 -24.90 1.21
N HIS A 104 -44.11 -25.11 1.60
CA HIS A 104 -43.44 -24.32 2.64
C HIS A 104 -42.65 -23.15 2.10
N GLU A 105 -42.45 -23.08 0.78
CA GLU A 105 -41.72 -22.00 0.10
C GLU A 105 -42.23 -20.61 0.53
N ARG A 106 -43.51 -20.44 0.62
CA ARG A 106 -44.16 -19.15 0.90
C ARG A 106 -43.76 -18.56 2.25
N TYR A 107 -43.46 -19.39 3.24
CA TYR A 107 -43.09 -18.95 4.60
C TYR A 107 -41.62 -18.65 4.77
N VAL A 108 -40.78 -19.38 4.10
CA VAL A 108 -39.29 -19.25 4.21
C VAL A 108 -38.72 -18.29 3.17
N ARG A 109 -39.38 -18.09 2.02
CA ARG A 109 -38.90 -17.33 0.87
C ARG A 109 -38.37 -15.94 1.23
N GLY A 110 -39.12 -15.16 2.01
CA GLY A 110 -38.71 -13.80 2.40
C GLY A 110 -37.45 -13.78 3.26
N GLY A 111 -37.36 -14.67 4.23
CA GLY A 111 -36.18 -14.83 5.08
C GLY A 111 -34.98 -15.33 4.28
N TYR A 112 -35.22 -16.32 3.40
CA TYR A 112 -34.15 -16.85 2.53
C TYR A 112 -33.58 -15.81 1.54
N THR A 113 -34.45 -15.03 0.89
CA THR A 113 -34.00 -13.97 -0.02
C THR A 113 -33.12 -12.96 0.71
N GLN A 114 -33.48 -12.61 1.94
CA GLN A 114 -32.64 -11.71 2.75
C GLN A 114 -31.34 -12.39 3.19
N PHE A 115 -31.39 -13.63 3.63
CA PHE A 115 -30.19 -14.43 3.94
C PHE A 115 -29.25 -14.50 2.74
N GLN A 116 -29.78 -14.84 1.57
CA GLN A 116 -28.99 -14.94 0.34
C GLN A 116 -28.35 -13.61 -0.04
N ARG A 117 -29.06 -12.48 0.08
CA ARG A 117 -28.49 -11.16 -0.15
C ARG A 117 -27.35 -10.84 0.82
N LEU A 118 -27.49 -11.21 2.09
CA LEU A 118 -26.44 -11.00 3.09
C LEU A 118 -25.19 -11.81 2.80
N ILE A 119 -25.36 -13.09 2.41
CA ILE A 119 -24.21 -13.94 2.07
C ILE A 119 -23.59 -13.55 0.71
N SER A 120 -24.39 -13.43 -0.36
CA SER A 120 -23.87 -13.28 -1.71
C SER A 120 -23.30 -11.89 -2.00
N LYS A 121 -23.78 -10.86 -1.31
CA LYS A 121 -23.37 -9.47 -1.54
C LYS A 121 -22.72 -8.85 -0.31
N ARG A 122 -23.48 -8.76 0.80
CA ARG A 122 -23.03 -8.00 1.98
C ARG A 122 -21.78 -8.58 2.63
N LEU A 123 -21.63 -9.90 2.66
CA LEU A 123 -20.48 -10.56 3.29
C LEU A 123 -19.13 -10.17 2.66
N LYS A 124 -19.06 -10.00 1.36
CA LYS A 124 -17.85 -9.58 0.68
C LYS A 124 -17.66 -8.08 0.64
N GLU A 125 -18.73 -7.28 0.80
CA GLU A 125 -18.67 -5.82 0.87
C GLU A 125 -18.34 -5.33 2.28
N ASP A 126 -18.95 -5.94 3.29
CA ASP A 126 -18.84 -5.55 4.70
C ASP A 126 -19.12 -6.77 5.60
N PRO A 127 -18.10 -7.58 5.88
CA PRO A 127 -18.26 -8.83 6.63
C PRO A 127 -18.82 -8.62 8.06
N LEU A 128 -18.46 -7.52 8.73
CA LEU A 128 -18.97 -7.22 10.06
C LEU A 128 -20.46 -6.86 10.04
N ALA A 129 -20.88 -6.02 9.09
CA ALA A 129 -22.29 -5.70 8.89
C ALA A 129 -23.10 -6.95 8.54
N ALA A 130 -22.59 -7.80 7.63
CA ALA A 130 -23.23 -9.06 7.29
C ALA A 130 -23.45 -9.95 8.51
N PHE A 131 -22.45 -10.08 9.37
CA PHE A 131 -22.53 -10.85 10.61
C PHE A 131 -23.61 -10.31 11.56
N ILE A 132 -23.63 -9.01 11.80
CA ILE A 132 -24.62 -8.37 12.69
C ILE A 132 -26.02 -8.49 12.10
N GLU A 133 -26.19 -8.26 10.81
CA GLU A 133 -27.49 -8.36 10.14
C GLU A 133 -27.99 -9.79 10.08
N LEU A 134 -27.10 -10.79 9.93
CA LEU A 134 -27.47 -12.22 10.02
C LEU A 134 -27.95 -12.60 11.41
N LYS A 135 -27.30 -12.14 12.49
CA LYS A 135 -27.78 -12.37 13.86
C LYS A 135 -29.13 -11.72 14.10
N ARG A 136 -29.39 -10.54 13.56
CA ARG A 136 -30.71 -9.89 13.62
C ARG A 136 -31.78 -10.69 12.84
N LEU A 137 -31.41 -11.19 11.65
CA LEU A 137 -32.28 -12.02 10.83
C LEU A 137 -32.64 -13.34 11.57
N GLU A 138 -31.64 -14.00 12.15
CA GLU A 138 -31.85 -15.22 12.95
C GLU A 138 -32.82 -14.98 14.09
N THR A 139 -32.65 -13.90 14.86
CA THR A 139 -33.57 -13.56 15.97
C THR A 139 -35.00 -13.35 15.47
N ARG A 140 -35.17 -12.64 14.35
CA ARG A 140 -36.48 -12.42 13.75
C ARG A 140 -37.13 -13.71 13.26
N GLU A 141 -36.37 -14.62 12.66
CA GLU A 141 -36.87 -15.89 12.17
C GLU A 141 -37.18 -16.86 13.34
N LYS A 142 -36.52 -16.78 14.49
CA LYS A 142 -36.86 -17.47 15.73
C LYS A 142 -38.19 -16.97 16.28
N ILE A 143 -38.45 -15.66 16.33
CA ILE A 143 -39.75 -15.10 16.78
C ILE A 143 -40.87 -15.57 15.87
N LYS A 144 -40.65 -15.65 14.56
CA LYS A 144 -41.64 -16.24 13.64
C LYS A 144 -41.91 -17.71 13.94
N LEU A 145 -40.86 -18.48 14.25
CA LEU A 145 -41.02 -19.90 14.61
C LEU A 145 -41.96 -20.09 15.80
N ASP A 146 -41.85 -19.26 16.84
CA ASP A 146 -42.69 -19.33 18.04
C ASP A 146 -44.17 -19.04 17.74
N SER A 147 -44.46 -18.35 16.65
CA SER A 147 -45.81 -18.02 16.19
C SER A 147 -46.43 -19.07 15.26
N LEU A 148 -45.67 -20.10 14.83
CA LEU A 148 -46.13 -21.14 13.91
C LEU A 148 -46.86 -22.28 14.66
N ILE A 149 -48.10 -22.56 14.26
CA ILE A 149 -48.96 -23.62 14.84
C ILE A 149 -48.80 -24.93 14.07
N ASP A 150 -48.50 -24.88 12.76
CA ASP A 150 -48.40 -26.08 11.91
C ASP A 150 -47.04 -26.78 12.08
N ALA A 151 -47.08 -28.07 12.43
CA ALA A 151 -45.87 -28.86 12.66
C ALA A 151 -44.93 -28.97 11.44
N ARG A 152 -45.47 -28.96 10.20
CA ARG A 152 -44.68 -29.06 8.97
C ARG A 152 -43.93 -27.72 8.69
N HIS A 153 -44.62 -26.60 8.83
CA HIS A 153 -44.01 -25.27 8.71
C HIS A 153 -42.94 -25.06 9.78
N THR A 154 -43.18 -25.53 11.00
CA THR A 154 -42.24 -25.53 12.11
C THR A 154 -40.94 -26.29 11.76
N ALA A 155 -41.04 -27.46 11.13
CA ALA A 155 -39.89 -28.26 10.74
C ALA A 155 -39.00 -27.55 9.67
N SER A 156 -39.63 -26.97 8.64
CA SER A 156 -38.90 -26.22 7.60
C SER A 156 -38.23 -24.96 8.15
N GLN A 157 -38.92 -24.22 9.01
CA GLN A 157 -38.40 -23.03 9.67
C GLN A 157 -37.21 -23.38 10.59
N LYS A 158 -37.30 -24.48 11.36
CA LYS A 158 -36.17 -24.97 12.18
C LYS A 158 -34.94 -25.31 11.35
N ARG A 159 -35.10 -25.96 10.18
CA ARG A 159 -33.99 -26.26 9.26
C ARG A 159 -33.35 -24.98 8.74
N PHE A 160 -34.15 -24.02 8.34
CA PHE A 160 -33.64 -22.73 7.87
C PHE A 160 -32.84 -21.99 8.95
N ILE A 161 -33.36 -21.95 10.19
CA ILE A 161 -32.66 -21.36 11.33
C ILE A 161 -31.36 -22.12 11.62
N ALA A 162 -31.34 -23.44 11.56
CA ALA A 162 -30.12 -24.23 11.75
C ALA A 162 -29.04 -23.91 10.72
N LEU A 163 -29.42 -23.74 9.45
CA LEU A 163 -28.50 -23.34 8.38
C LEU A 163 -27.96 -21.91 8.57
N MET A 164 -28.83 -20.99 9.00
CA MET A 164 -28.38 -19.64 9.36
C MET A 164 -27.36 -19.67 10.51
N GLN A 165 -27.61 -20.49 11.53
CA GLN A 165 -26.70 -20.64 12.67
C GLN A 165 -25.34 -21.21 12.24
N GLU A 166 -25.34 -22.16 11.33
CA GLU A 166 -24.09 -22.69 10.77
C GLU A 166 -23.33 -21.60 9.99
N ALA A 167 -24.01 -20.82 9.15
CA ALA A 167 -23.41 -19.71 8.44
C ALA A 167 -22.86 -18.64 9.40
N ILE A 168 -23.66 -18.26 10.41
CA ILE A 168 -23.24 -17.32 11.46
C ILE A 168 -21.99 -17.82 12.17
N LYS A 169 -21.97 -19.11 12.58
CA LYS A 169 -20.81 -19.73 13.24
C LYS A 169 -19.57 -19.74 12.35
N THR A 170 -19.74 -19.97 11.05
CA THR A 170 -18.64 -19.92 10.07
C THR A 170 -18.05 -18.53 10.01
N ILE A 171 -18.88 -17.49 9.91
CA ILE A 171 -18.45 -16.09 9.85
C ILE A 171 -17.85 -15.63 11.18
N GLU A 172 -18.44 -15.99 12.31
CA GLU A 172 -17.96 -15.66 13.67
C GLU A 172 -16.54 -16.19 13.93
N ASN A 173 -16.19 -17.31 13.30
CA ASN A 173 -14.85 -17.91 13.44
C ASN A 173 -13.77 -17.23 12.63
N LEU A 174 -14.12 -16.37 11.67
CA LEU A 174 -13.14 -15.62 10.87
C LEU A 174 -12.30 -14.70 11.77
N LYS A 175 -11.00 -14.64 11.53
CA LYS A 175 -10.10 -13.75 12.27
C LYS A 175 -10.52 -12.29 12.14
N ILE A 176 -10.93 -11.85 10.95
CA ILE A 176 -11.44 -10.50 10.71
C ILE A 176 -12.59 -10.12 11.66
N ILE A 177 -13.53 -11.02 11.89
CA ILE A 177 -14.65 -10.78 12.81
C ILE A 177 -14.17 -10.78 14.25
N LYS A 178 -13.30 -11.73 14.65
CA LYS A 178 -12.76 -11.81 16.01
C LYS A 178 -11.98 -10.56 16.40
N LEU A 179 -11.21 -9.99 15.48
CA LEU A 179 -10.44 -8.75 15.71
C LEU A 179 -11.34 -7.53 15.83
N LEU A 180 -12.42 -7.44 15.05
CA LEU A 180 -13.33 -6.29 15.06
C LEU A 180 -14.37 -6.32 16.19
N MET A 181 -14.78 -7.49 16.67
CA MET A 181 -15.83 -7.65 17.69
C MET A 181 -15.62 -6.81 18.97
N PRO A 182 -14.40 -6.70 19.54
CA PRO A 182 -14.18 -5.88 20.74
C PRO A 182 -14.50 -4.39 20.52
N HIS A 183 -14.40 -3.91 19.27
CA HIS A 183 -14.55 -2.50 18.89
C HIS A 183 -15.97 -2.12 18.40
N THR A 184 -16.93 -3.03 18.51
CA THR A 184 -18.28 -2.83 17.97
C THR A 184 -19.20 -1.98 18.84
N LYS A 185 -18.79 -1.50 20.02
CA LYS A 185 -19.66 -0.76 20.96
C LYS A 185 -20.28 0.50 20.36
N GLU A 186 -19.57 1.20 19.49
CA GLU A 186 -20.02 2.43 18.82
C GLU A 186 -20.27 2.23 17.32
N TYR A 187 -20.11 1.01 16.84
CA TYR A 187 -20.23 0.71 15.41
C TYR A 187 -21.67 0.82 14.92
N LYS A 188 -21.88 1.62 13.89
CA LYS A 188 -23.14 1.65 13.13
C LYS A 188 -22.96 0.91 11.82
N VAL A 189 -23.94 0.06 11.49
CA VAL A 189 -23.92 -0.74 10.26
C VAL A 189 -23.75 0.18 9.03
N GLY A 190 -22.65 -0.03 8.29
CA GLY A 190 -22.28 0.78 7.13
C GLY A 190 -21.15 1.78 7.37
N GLU A 191 -20.72 2.02 8.61
CA GLU A 191 -19.52 2.80 8.93
C GLU A 191 -18.29 1.92 8.76
N ARG A 192 -17.46 2.22 7.76
CA ARG A 192 -16.30 1.37 7.44
C ARG A 192 -15.01 1.75 8.19
N GLN A 193 -15.00 2.87 8.90
CA GLN A 193 -13.81 3.33 9.67
C GLN A 193 -13.26 2.26 10.64
N ILE A 194 -14.11 1.33 11.10
CA ILE A 194 -13.69 0.23 11.97
C ILE A 194 -12.64 -0.68 11.31
N TYR A 195 -12.63 -0.77 9.97
CA TYR A 195 -11.65 -1.59 9.24
C TYR A 195 -10.24 -1.02 9.27
N ASN A 196 -10.06 0.27 9.62
CA ASN A 196 -8.74 0.85 9.83
C ASN A 196 -7.99 0.25 11.03
N ILE A 197 -8.68 -0.52 11.89
CA ILE A 197 -8.03 -1.24 13.00
C ILE A 197 -7.21 -2.42 12.49
N ILE A 198 -7.54 -2.95 11.32
CA ILE A 198 -6.97 -4.20 10.79
C ILE A 198 -6.34 -4.07 9.41
N PHE A 199 -6.67 -3.04 8.64
CA PHE A 199 -6.10 -2.80 7.32
C PHE A 199 -5.30 -1.50 7.32
N HIS A 200 -3.99 -1.65 7.17
CA HIS A 200 -2.98 -0.59 7.20
C HIS A 200 -2.06 -0.77 6.00
N PRO A 201 -2.50 -0.37 4.77
CA PRO A 201 -1.68 -0.58 3.60
C PRO A 201 -0.40 0.26 3.67
N ILE A 202 0.71 -0.34 3.24
CA ILE A 202 1.92 0.40 2.94
C ILE A 202 1.66 1.18 1.66
N THR A 203 1.75 2.50 1.72
CA THR A 203 1.46 3.38 0.57
C THR A 203 2.74 3.69 -0.20
N LYS A 204 2.68 3.51 -1.52
CA LYS A 204 3.77 3.84 -2.43
C LYS A 204 3.21 4.57 -3.65
N PRO A 205 3.64 5.81 -3.92
CA PRO A 205 3.34 6.47 -5.20
C PRO A 205 4.01 5.71 -6.36
N ASP A 206 3.37 5.63 -7.53
CA ASP A 206 3.92 4.90 -8.70
C ASP A 206 5.25 5.49 -9.18
N PHE A 207 5.45 6.81 -9.05
CA PHE A 207 6.71 7.46 -9.41
C PHE A 207 7.84 7.21 -8.41
N MET A 208 7.55 6.67 -7.20
CA MET A 208 8.52 6.28 -6.19
C MET A 208 8.73 4.77 -6.20
N PHE A 209 9.98 4.33 -6.25
CA PHE A 209 10.32 2.91 -6.09
C PHE A 209 10.48 2.52 -4.61
N THR A 210 10.67 3.49 -3.73
CA THR A 210 10.85 3.29 -2.28
C THR A 210 9.53 2.95 -1.60
N LYS A 211 9.52 1.91 -0.78
CA LYS A 211 8.39 1.64 0.10
C LYS A 211 8.50 2.57 1.31
N LEU A 212 7.45 3.30 1.61
CA LEU A 212 7.36 4.18 2.77
C LEU A 212 6.10 3.85 3.58
N ILE A 213 6.29 3.58 4.87
CA ILE A 213 5.18 3.35 5.81
C ILE A 213 4.68 4.72 6.27
N ALA A 214 3.48 5.11 5.82
CA ALA A 214 2.91 6.43 6.11
C ALA A 214 2.23 6.51 7.49
N GLU A 215 1.87 5.37 8.10
CA GLU A 215 1.16 5.35 9.37
C GLU A 215 2.07 5.51 10.56
N PHE A 216 1.56 6.23 11.57
CA PHE A 216 2.24 6.33 12.85
C PHE A 216 2.14 5.01 13.61
N PRO A 217 3.27 4.46 14.09
CA PRO A 217 3.27 3.24 14.87
C PRO A 217 2.64 3.46 16.24
N GLN A 218 2.20 2.38 16.89
CA GLN A 218 1.80 2.38 18.30
C GLN A 218 3.02 2.44 19.20
N GLY A 219 3.69 3.60 19.22
CA GLY A 219 4.86 3.89 20.05
C GLY A 219 4.69 5.21 20.79
N ASN A 220 5.62 5.51 21.73
CA ASN A 220 5.64 6.77 22.42
C ASN A 220 6.30 7.82 21.53
N LEU A 221 5.61 8.93 21.24
CA LEU A 221 6.18 10.05 20.51
C LEU A 221 7.16 10.81 21.43
N GLU A 222 8.45 10.80 21.07
CA GLU A 222 9.52 11.47 21.82
C GLU A 222 9.76 12.89 21.33
N ASP A 223 9.73 13.12 20.01
CA ASP A 223 9.99 14.42 19.39
C ASP A 223 9.24 14.55 18.07
N SER A 224 8.91 15.79 17.71
CA SER A 224 8.33 16.13 16.42
C SER A 224 8.88 17.47 15.96
N TYR A 225 9.46 17.51 14.75
CA TYR A 225 10.00 18.72 14.18
C TYR A 225 9.90 18.74 12.66
N ASN A 226 10.03 19.93 12.07
CA ASN A 226 10.05 20.13 10.64
C ASN A 226 11.41 20.64 10.18
N PHE A 227 11.79 20.28 8.96
CA PHE A 227 12.92 20.87 8.26
C PHE A 227 12.53 21.14 6.80
N SER A 228 13.20 22.12 6.17
CA SER A 228 12.86 22.53 4.81
C SER A 228 13.93 22.08 3.81
N VAL A 229 13.48 21.58 2.65
CA VAL A 229 14.32 21.24 1.50
C VAL A 229 13.72 21.89 0.27
N ASP A 230 14.49 22.75 -0.43
CA ASP A 230 14.05 23.41 -1.67
C ASP A 230 12.68 24.14 -1.55
N ASN A 231 12.39 24.74 -0.40
CA ASN A 231 11.13 25.38 -0.01
C ASN A 231 9.99 24.39 0.35
N ASP A 232 10.25 23.09 0.37
CA ASP A 232 9.30 22.08 0.82
C ASP A 232 9.52 21.77 2.31
N GLU A 233 8.44 21.57 3.06
CA GLU A 233 8.51 21.14 4.44
C GLU A 233 8.43 19.62 4.53
N CYS A 234 9.38 19.04 5.28
CA CYS A 234 9.39 17.65 5.68
C CYS A 234 9.09 17.58 7.18
N GLU A 235 8.16 16.74 7.58
CA GLU A 235 7.86 16.47 8.97
C GLU A 235 8.60 15.22 9.45
N VAL A 236 9.19 15.28 10.64
CA VAL A 236 9.85 14.17 11.31
C VAL A 236 9.22 13.93 12.65
N ASN A 237 8.87 12.68 12.91
CA ASN A 237 8.37 12.22 14.19
C ASN A 237 9.26 11.10 14.72
N ILE A 238 9.76 11.23 15.94
CA ILE A 238 10.63 10.25 16.60
C ILE A 238 9.81 9.44 17.60
N PHE A 239 9.78 8.11 17.41
CA PHE A 239 9.05 7.20 18.29
C PHE A 239 9.99 6.25 19.03
N SER A 240 9.70 6.02 20.32
CA SER A 240 10.29 4.96 21.12
C SER A 240 9.30 3.81 21.37
N PHE A 241 9.84 2.64 21.65
CA PHE A 241 9.05 1.43 21.91
C PHE A 241 9.61 0.74 23.15
N ASP A 242 8.72 0.25 24.02
CA ASP A 242 9.11 -0.42 25.26
C ASP A 242 9.96 -1.70 25.01
N ASP A 243 9.69 -2.38 23.89
CA ASP A 243 10.35 -3.64 23.51
C ASP A 243 11.55 -3.47 22.55
N ASN A 244 11.86 -2.26 22.12
CA ASN A 244 12.93 -2.01 21.14
C ASN A 244 13.94 -0.99 21.65
N VAL A 245 15.24 -1.32 21.55
CA VAL A 245 16.35 -0.45 21.96
C VAL A 245 16.55 0.72 20.96
N LYS A 246 16.10 0.56 19.70
CA LYS A 246 16.26 1.58 18.67
C LYS A 246 14.99 2.39 18.50
N THR A 247 15.15 3.69 18.35
CA THR A 247 14.08 4.63 18.02
C THR A 247 13.72 4.59 16.53
N LEU A 248 12.46 4.85 16.20
CA LEU A 248 12.02 5.02 14.84
C LEU A 248 12.06 6.51 14.46
N TYR A 249 12.78 6.80 13.40
CA TYR A 249 12.72 8.10 12.71
C TYR A 249 11.66 8.00 11.60
N HIS A 250 10.51 8.57 11.84
CA HIS A 250 9.39 8.56 10.89
C HIS A 250 9.41 9.83 10.06
N LEU A 251 9.74 9.72 8.78
CA LEU A 251 9.73 10.81 7.82
C LEU A 251 8.39 10.89 7.09
N THR A 252 7.80 12.07 7.07
CA THR A 252 6.68 12.43 6.19
C THR A 252 7.17 13.40 5.13
N PRO A 253 7.52 12.93 3.93
CA PRO A 253 8.03 13.78 2.87
C PRO A 253 6.91 14.57 2.19
N PRO A 254 7.22 15.70 1.51
CA PRO A 254 6.22 16.55 0.85
C PRO A 254 5.41 15.83 -0.23
N GLU A 255 5.93 14.76 -0.81
CA GLU A 255 5.25 13.92 -1.80
C GLU A 255 3.92 13.35 -1.30
N PHE A 256 3.76 13.15 0.01
CA PHE A 256 2.51 12.66 0.62
C PHE A 256 1.40 13.70 0.68
N LEU A 257 1.75 14.98 0.52
CA LEU A 257 0.80 16.08 0.52
C LEU A 257 0.27 16.40 -0.88
N PHE A 258 0.75 15.71 -1.92
CA PHE A 258 0.32 15.92 -3.29
C PHE A 258 -1.06 15.34 -3.54
N THR A 259 -1.85 16.05 -4.36
CA THR A 259 -3.14 15.56 -4.84
C THR A 259 -2.94 14.44 -5.87
N GLU A 260 -3.97 13.63 -6.11
CA GLU A 260 -3.94 12.58 -7.13
C GLU A 260 -3.61 13.12 -8.54
N GLU A 261 -4.10 14.32 -8.87
CA GLU A 261 -3.81 14.98 -10.15
C GLU A 261 -2.33 15.37 -10.26
N GLU A 262 -1.73 15.86 -9.17
CA GLU A 262 -0.31 16.20 -9.09
C GLU A 262 0.59 14.95 -9.20
N LEU A 263 0.21 13.87 -8.53
CA LEU A 263 0.92 12.59 -8.61
C LEU A 263 0.88 12.02 -10.02
N GLN A 264 -0.26 12.12 -10.69
CA GLN A 264 -0.40 11.67 -12.07
C GLN A 264 0.44 12.50 -13.06
N LEU A 265 0.60 13.82 -12.80
CA LEU A 265 1.51 14.66 -13.58
C LEU A 265 2.97 14.18 -13.42
N LEU A 266 3.36 13.84 -12.20
CA LEU A 266 4.71 13.33 -11.91
C LEU A 266 4.98 11.98 -12.59
N ASP A 267 4.00 11.06 -12.58
CA ASP A 267 4.12 9.78 -13.26
C ASP A 267 4.28 9.92 -14.77
N ASP A 268 3.43 10.73 -15.40
CA ASP A 268 3.54 10.99 -16.84
C ASP A 268 4.87 11.68 -17.19
N ALA A 269 5.28 12.67 -16.40
CA ALA A 269 6.54 13.37 -16.61
C ALA A 269 7.73 12.42 -16.45
N LYS A 270 7.75 11.57 -15.42
CA LYS A 270 8.81 10.58 -15.21
C LYS A 270 8.88 9.59 -16.35
N ARG A 271 7.74 9.08 -16.84
CA ARG A 271 7.68 8.16 -17.97
C ARG A 271 8.28 8.79 -19.21
N ILE A 272 7.91 10.04 -19.55
CA ILE A 272 8.45 10.75 -20.70
C ILE A 272 9.96 11.02 -20.54
N MET A 273 10.39 11.45 -19.35
CA MET A 273 11.81 11.66 -19.07
C MET A 273 12.63 10.37 -19.14
N SER A 274 12.09 9.23 -18.76
CA SER A 274 12.79 7.94 -18.85
C SER A 274 13.04 7.47 -20.28
N GLU A 275 12.23 7.94 -21.24
CA GLU A 275 12.42 7.69 -22.67
C GLU A 275 13.51 8.60 -23.27
N HIS A 276 13.79 9.72 -22.60
CA HIS A 276 14.83 10.67 -23.02
C HIS A 276 16.21 10.21 -22.55
N LYS A 277 17.03 9.70 -23.47
CA LYS A 277 18.41 9.32 -23.16
C LYS A 277 19.31 10.55 -23.27
N PRO A 278 19.81 11.10 -22.16
CA PRO A 278 20.71 12.24 -22.20
C PRO A 278 22.01 11.87 -22.93
N ALA A 279 22.61 12.84 -23.64
CA ALA A 279 23.88 12.67 -24.31
C ALA A 279 25.00 12.48 -23.27
N ARG A 280 26.01 11.66 -23.60
CA ARG A 280 27.14 11.38 -22.68
C ARG A 280 27.86 12.63 -22.17
N GLU A 281 27.84 13.72 -22.93
CA GLU A 281 28.48 15.01 -22.61
C GLU A 281 27.75 15.77 -21.49
N GLU A 282 26.45 15.49 -21.24
CA GLU A 282 25.65 16.11 -20.18
C GLU A 282 25.97 15.56 -18.78
N PHE A 283 26.62 14.40 -18.69
CA PHE A 283 26.98 13.76 -17.42
C PHE A 283 28.32 14.23 -16.82
N VAL A 284 29.05 15.12 -17.49
CA VAL A 284 30.41 15.54 -17.06
C VAL A 284 30.35 16.48 -15.84
N ASP A 285 29.28 17.27 -15.69
CA ASP A 285 29.05 18.15 -14.55
C ASP A 285 27.72 17.86 -13.88
N PRO A 286 27.71 17.24 -12.69
CA PRO A 286 26.48 16.86 -11.98
C PRO A 286 25.58 18.05 -11.61
N GLN A 287 26.17 19.24 -11.33
CA GLN A 287 25.35 20.41 -10.96
C GLN A 287 24.65 20.97 -12.20
N ARG A 288 25.40 21.14 -13.30
CA ARG A 288 24.81 21.59 -14.57
C ARG A 288 23.73 20.62 -15.08
N MET A 289 23.97 19.31 -14.92
CA MET A 289 22.98 18.30 -15.26
C MET A 289 21.68 18.50 -14.48
N ARG A 290 21.76 18.72 -13.17
CA ARG A 290 20.56 18.96 -12.32
C ARG A 290 19.80 20.21 -12.78
N GLU A 291 20.47 21.31 -13.12
CA GLU A 291 19.83 22.53 -13.61
C GLU A 291 19.12 22.30 -14.96
N VAL A 292 19.75 21.59 -15.89
CA VAL A 292 19.15 21.26 -17.19
C VAL A 292 17.92 20.39 -17.01
N PHE A 293 18.02 19.32 -16.21
CA PHE A 293 16.89 18.42 -15.96
C PHE A 293 15.76 19.08 -15.17
N LEU A 294 16.06 20.02 -14.27
CA LEU A 294 15.05 20.81 -13.57
C LEU A 294 14.23 21.65 -14.57
N ASN A 295 14.91 22.32 -15.51
CA ASN A 295 14.24 23.13 -16.52
C ASN A 295 13.41 22.26 -17.47
N ILE A 296 13.94 21.14 -17.94
CA ILE A 296 13.19 20.18 -18.76
C ILE A 296 11.95 19.65 -18.00
N GLY A 297 12.12 19.30 -16.72
CA GLY A 297 11.03 18.84 -15.87
C GLY A 297 9.96 19.92 -15.68
N LYS A 298 10.36 21.19 -15.48
CA LYS A 298 9.45 22.32 -15.36
C LYS A 298 8.62 22.54 -16.63
N ASP A 299 9.27 22.53 -17.77
CA ASP A 299 8.62 22.70 -19.08
C ASP A 299 7.64 21.53 -19.33
N LEU A 300 8.09 20.31 -19.09
CA LEU A 300 7.28 19.10 -19.27
C LEU A 300 6.04 19.09 -18.37
N ILE A 301 6.20 19.39 -17.08
CA ILE A 301 5.05 19.47 -16.14
C ILE A 301 4.10 20.58 -16.55
N THR A 302 4.61 21.71 -17.05
CA THR A 302 3.77 22.81 -17.54
C THR A 302 2.93 22.38 -18.74
N ASP A 303 3.53 21.71 -19.73
CA ASP A 303 2.85 21.21 -20.92
C ASP A 303 1.77 20.16 -20.54
N LEU A 304 2.11 19.23 -19.67
CA LEU A 304 1.18 18.19 -19.17
C LEU A 304 0.02 18.81 -18.39
N ALA A 305 0.29 19.81 -17.54
CA ALA A 305 -0.74 20.52 -16.78
C ALA A 305 -1.70 21.27 -17.71
N GLN A 306 -1.16 21.93 -18.75
CA GLN A 306 -1.98 22.59 -19.78
C GLN A 306 -2.85 21.59 -20.55
N TYR A 307 -2.28 20.46 -20.97
CA TYR A 307 -3.02 19.41 -21.64
C TYR A 307 -4.20 18.87 -20.83
N ARG A 308 -4.03 18.79 -19.48
CA ARG A 308 -5.07 18.35 -18.56
C ARG A 308 -5.97 19.47 -18.03
N ASN A 309 -5.80 20.72 -18.51
CA ASN A 309 -6.48 21.91 -18.01
C ASN A 309 -6.29 22.19 -16.50
N LEU A 310 -5.17 21.77 -15.94
CA LEU A 310 -4.81 22.03 -14.54
C LEU A 310 -4.10 23.37 -14.44
N ARG A 311 -4.52 24.19 -13.45
CA ARG A 311 -3.87 25.48 -13.14
C ARG A 311 -2.93 25.30 -11.97
N LEU A 312 -1.65 25.20 -12.23
CA LEU A 312 -0.61 25.15 -11.21
C LEU A 312 -0.14 26.57 -10.89
N LYS A 313 0.04 26.87 -9.59
CA LYS A 313 0.78 28.06 -9.13
C LYS A 313 2.28 27.82 -9.38
N GLU A 314 3.05 28.92 -9.54
CA GLU A 314 4.48 28.82 -9.83
C GLU A 314 5.25 28.07 -8.71
N GLU A 315 4.88 28.30 -7.45
CA GLU A 315 5.45 27.59 -6.29
C GLU A 315 5.21 26.06 -6.38
N LYS A 316 3.99 25.65 -6.74
CA LYS A 316 3.65 24.24 -6.89
C LYS A 316 4.33 23.60 -8.09
N LEU A 317 4.44 24.32 -9.20
CA LEU A 317 5.18 23.86 -10.37
C LEU A 317 6.66 23.61 -10.03
N TYR A 318 7.28 24.53 -9.27
CA TYR A 318 8.64 24.37 -8.80
C TYR A 318 8.78 23.15 -7.87
N GLN A 319 7.88 22.98 -6.91
CA GLN A 319 7.82 21.86 -6.00
C GLN A 319 7.76 20.51 -6.75
N LEU A 320 6.81 20.37 -7.68
CA LEU A 320 6.68 19.16 -8.52
C LEU A 320 7.94 18.91 -9.36
N SER A 321 8.55 19.96 -9.91
CA SER A 321 9.76 19.83 -10.72
C SER A 321 10.97 19.37 -9.89
N GLN A 322 11.12 19.86 -8.66
CA GLN A 322 12.16 19.41 -7.73
C GLN A 322 11.93 17.95 -7.30
N THR A 323 10.69 17.57 -7.02
CA THR A 323 10.34 16.19 -6.73
C THR A 323 10.65 15.26 -7.91
N LEU A 324 10.27 15.66 -9.13
CA LEU A 324 10.59 14.90 -10.34
C LEU A 324 12.10 14.72 -10.51
N LEU A 325 12.88 15.80 -10.33
CA LEU A 325 14.34 15.76 -10.39
C LEU A 325 14.94 14.81 -9.36
N ARG A 326 14.47 14.88 -8.11
CA ARG A 326 14.91 14.03 -7.00
C ARG A 326 14.71 12.55 -7.30
N HIS A 327 13.56 12.17 -7.86
CA HIS A 327 13.22 10.79 -8.18
C HIS A 327 13.68 10.30 -9.56
N THR A 328 14.27 11.14 -10.39
CA THR A 328 14.84 10.77 -11.71
C THR A 328 16.36 10.80 -11.70
N VAL A 329 16.93 11.98 -11.62
CA VAL A 329 18.38 12.21 -11.63
C VAL A 329 18.99 12.10 -10.24
N GLY A 330 18.24 12.47 -9.21
CA GLY A 330 18.67 12.46 -7.81
C GLY A 330 18.63 11.07 -7.16
N PHE A 331 18.82 11.07 -5.85
CA PHE A 331 18.86 9.87 -5.00
C PHE A 331 17.56 9.63 -4.22
N GLY A 332 16.44 10.23 -4.67
CA GLY A 332 15.13 10.03 -4.02
C GLY A 332 15.10 10.51 -2.57
N LEU A 333 14.50 9.70 -1.69
CA LEU A 333 14.34 10.05 -0.28
C LEU A 333 15.67 10.15 0.49
N ILE A 334 16.77 9.58 -0.01
CA ILE A 334 18.09 9.76 0.61
C ILE A 334 18.49 11.24 0.64
N GLU A 335 18.13 12.02 -0.39
CA GLU A 335 18.42 13.46 -0.42
C GLU A 335 17.69 14.19 0.70
N LEU A 336 16.44 13.80 1.01
CA LEU A 336 15.69 14.37 2.12
C LEU A 336 16.33 14.02 3.46
N LEU A 337 16.70 12.74 3.67
CA LEU A 337 17.39 12.32 4.90
C LEU A 337 18.70 13.07 5.11
N LEU A 338 19.49 13.23 4.06
CA LEU A 338 20.77 13.95 4.13
C LEU A 338 20.60 15.48 4.25
N SER A 339 19.43 16.01 3.90
CA SER A 339 19.11 17.44 4.07
C SER A 339 18.71 17.78 5.51
N ASP A 340 18.25 16.82 6.29
CA ASP A 340 17.97 17.04 7.71
C ASP A 340 19.26 17.36 8.47
N PRO A 341 19.40 18.56 9.09
CA PRO A 341 20.60 18.94 9.82
C PRO A 341 20.90 18.03 11.04
N LYS A 342 19.91 17.35 11.57
CA LYS A 342 20.06 16.42 12.71
C LYS A 342 20.55 15.02 12.29
N VAL A 343 20.50 14.66 11.00
CA VAL A 343 21.00 13.38 10.48
C VAL A 343 22.48 13.48 10.12
N GLN A 344 23.27 12.58 10.69
CA GLN A 344 24.73 12.52 10.51
C GLN A 344 25.14 11.47 9.45
N ASP A 345 24.62 10.26 9.59
CA ASP A 345 24.89 9.12 8.71
C ASP A 345 23.58 8.51 8.22
N VAL A 346 23.56 8.06 6.96
CA VAL A 346 22.47 7.28 6.37
C VAL A 346 23.05 5.96 5.87
N ASN A 347 22.53 4.84 6.33
CA ASN A 347 23.03 3.51 6.03
C ASN A 347 21.95 2.64 5.41
N ILE A 348 22.23 2.07 4.25
CA ILE A 348 21.39 1.12 3.55
C ILE A 348 22.10 -0.23 3.59
N ASN A 349 21.47 -1.19 4.22
CA ASN A 349 22.01 -2.54 4.41
C ASN A 349 21.32 -3.55 3.50
N SER A 350 22.01 -4.64 3.20
CA SER A 350 21.43 -5.80 2.51
C SER A 350 20.91 -6.84 3.53
N PRO A 351 19.87 -7.63 3.19
CA PRO A 351 19.18 -7.72 1.89
C PRO A 351 18.28 -6.52 1.59
N ASN A 352 18.42 -6.00 0.37
CA ASN A 352 17.65 -4.82 -0.06
C ASN A 352 16.16 -5.18 -0.27
N GLY A 353 15.27 -4.29 0.13
CA GLY A 353 13.82 -4.49 0.09
C GLY A 353 13.24 -5.08 1.37
N GLU A 354 14.05 -5.69 2.24
CA GLU A 354 13.62 -6.29 3.50
C GLU A 354 13.97 -5.43 4.72
N LEU A 355 15.06 -4.66 4.63
CA LEU A 355 15.53 -3.82 5.73
C LEU A 355 15.21 -2.35 5.48
N PRO A 356 14.81 -1.61 6.54
CA PRO A 356 14.65 -0.16 6.45
C PRO A 356 16.02 0.53 6.29
N ILE A 357 15.98 1.77 5.87
CA ILE A 357 17.15 2.65 5.96
C ILE A 357 17.43 2.93 7.45
N PHE A 358 18.69 2.86 7.84
CA PHE A 358 19.15 3.24 9.17
C PHE A 358 19.85 4.60 9.10
N ILE A 359 19.68 5.40 10.15
CA ILE A 359 20.32 6.70 10.27
C ILE A 359 20.99 6.84 11.64
N VAL A 360 21.96 7.73 11.72
CA VAL A 360 22.50 8.22 13.00
C VAL A 360 21.97 9.63 13.20
N HIS A 361 21.07 9.78 14.18
CA HIS A 361 20.49 11.06 14.56
C HIS A 361 21.32 11.74 15.64
N GLN A 362 21.47 13.05 15.59
CA GLN A 362 22.31 13.81 16.51
C GLN A 362 21.89 13.64 17.97
N ASP A 363 20.60 13.65 18.26
CA ASP A 363 20.05 13.65 19.62
C ASP A 363 19.64 12.24 20.09
N TYR A 364 19.27 11.35 19.16
CA TYR A 364 18.71 10.01 19.45
C TYR A 364 19.65 8.84 19.06
N GLY A 365 20.82 9.11 18.48
CA GLY A 365 21.77 8.08 18.06
C GLY A 365 21.24 7.21 16.91
N ASP A 366 21.41 5.88 17.03
CA ASP A 366 21.01 4.93 15.99
C ASP A 366 19.50 4.79 15.92
N CYS A 367 18.91 5.20 14.78
CA CYS A 367 17.50 5.06 14.48
C CYS A 367 17.29 4.19 13.24
N TYR A 368 16.17 3.49 13.16
CA TYR A 368 15.66 2.96 11.90
C TYR A 368 14.57 3.89 11.37
N THR A 369 14.39 3.90 10.05
CA THR A 369 13.40 4.77 9.41
C THR A 369 12.17 3.98 8.98
N ASN A 370 11.10 4.68 8.59
CA ASN A 370 9.94 4.12 7.92
C ASN A 370 10.15 3.90 6.40
N ILE A 371 11.39 3.93 5.90
CA ILE A 371 11.75 3.89 4.48
C ILE A 371 12.42 2.57 4.15
N TYR A 372 11.87 1.83 3.18
CA TYR A 372 12.40 0.55 2.70
C TYR A 372 12.80 0.68 1.22
N PRO A 373 14.11 0.76 0.89
CA PRO A 373 14.56 0.89 -0.48
C PRO A 373 14.36 -0.41 -1.25
N THR A 374 13.84 -0.34 -2.47
CA THR A 374 13.72 -1.51 -3.34
C THR A 374 15.05 -1.87 -3.99
N VAL A 375 15.17 -3.13 -4.44
CA VAL A 375 16.36 -3.60 -5.17
C VAL A 375 16.63 -2.73 -6.41
N LEU A 376 15.59 -2.37 -7.17
CA LEU A 376 15.72 -1.53 -8.37
C LEU A 376 16.25 -0.14 -8.06
N GLU A 377 15.82 0.44 -6.95
CA GLU A 377 16.28 1.76 -6.52
C GLU A 377 17.75 1.74 -6.10
N VAL A 378 18.12 0.75 -5.31
CA VAL A 378 19.49 0.54 -4.85
C VAL A 378 20.46 0.33 -6.05
N GLU A 379 20.07 -0.45 -7.05
CA GLU A 379 20.80 -0.63 -8.29
C GLU A 379 20.90 0.69 -9.11
N SER A 380 19.83 1.49 -9.13
CA SER A 380 19.84 2.82 -9.75
C SER A 380 20.86 3.73 -9.06
N TRP A 381 20.90 3.76 -7.73
CA TRP A 381 21.91 4.55 -6.98
C TRP A 381 23.32 4.09 -7.26
N ALA A 382 23.59 2.80 -7.31
CA ALA A 382 24.89 2.26 -7.68
C ALA A 382 25.33 2.73 -9.08
N THR A 383 24.39 2.71 -10.03
CA THR A 383 24.64 3.18 -11.40
C THR A 383 24.96 4.67 -11.43
N LYS A 384 24.20 5.50 -10.70
CA LYS A 384 24.45 6.94 -10.58
C LYS A 384 25.82 7.23 -9.94
N LEU A 385 26.19 6.51 -8.88
CA LEU A 385 27.49 6.67 -8.22
C LEU A 385 28.65 6.28 -9.15
N ARG A 386 28.50 5.20 -9.93
CA ARG A 386 29.49 4.83 -10.97
C ARG A 386 29.66 5.93 -12.00
N LEU A 387 28.57 6.53 -12.46
CA LEU A 387 28.62 7.64 -13.44
C LEU A 387 29.26 8.91 -12.85
N ILE A 388 28.88 9.29 -11.63
CA ILE A 388 29.40 10.50 -10.96
C ILE A 388 30.88 10.34 -10.62
N SER A 389 31.31 9.19 -10.12
CA SER A 389 32.68 8.95 -9.69
C SER A 389 33.64 8.58 -10.83
N GLY A 390 33.09 8.10 -11.96
CA GLY A 390 33.89 7.52 -13.04
C GLY A 390 34.61 6.21 -12.66
N ARG A 391 34.21 5.58 -11.53
CA ARG A 391 34.85 4.37 -10.99
C ARG A 391 33.91 3.16 -11.11
N PRO A 392 34.45 1.96 -11.35
CA PRO A 392 33.66 0.74 -11.36
C PRO A 392 33.18 0.37 -9.95
N LEU A 393 32.01 -0.29 -9.89
CA LEU A 393 31.50 -1.01 -8.72
C LEU A 393 30.94 -2.33 -9.26
N ASP A 394 31.74 -3.37 -9.14
CA ASP A 394 31.46 -4.72 -9.66
C ASP A 394 32.20 -5.77 -8.81
N GLU A 395 32.08 -7.05 -9.13
CA GLU A 395 32.73 -8.13 -8.38
C GLU A 395 34.27 -8.02 -8.34
N ALA A 396 34.89 -7.43 -9.36
CA ALA A 396 36.32 -7.20 -9.40
C ALA A 396 36.75 -5.94 -8.59
N ASN A 397 35.83 -5.00 -8.46
CA ASN A 397 36.02 -3.75 -7.72
C ASN A 397 34.84 -3.56 -6.77
N PRO A 398 34.78 -4.33 -5.66
CA PRO A 398 33.57 -4.41 -4.83
C PRO A 398 33.39 -3.23 -3.89
N ILE A 399 34.29 -2.25 -3.88
CA ILE A 399 34.25 -1.06 -3.04
C ILE A 399 34.30 0.19 -3.92
N LEU A 400 33.38 1.12 -3.70
CA LEU A 400 33.38 2.44 -4.31
C LEU A 400 33.27 3.49 -3.21
N ASP A 401 34.33 4.31 -3.05
CA ASP A 401 34.31 5.49 -2.19
C ASP A 401 34.32 6.74 -3.07
N THR A 402 33.36 7.64 -2.81
CA THR A 402 33.24 8.90 -3.55
C THR A 402 32.62 10.00 -2.68
N GLU A 403 32.56 11.19 -3.23
CA GLU A 403 31.89 12.34 -2.62
C GLU A 403 30.62 12.65 -3.42
N LEU A 404 29.50 12.80 -2.74
CA LEU A 404 28.23 13.22 -3.31
C LEU A 404 27.99 14.69 -2.93
N LYS A 405 27.90 15.56 -3.95
CA LYS A 405 27.54 16.97 -3.78
C LYS A 405 26.16 17.22 -4.36
N VAL A 406 25.25 17.58 -3.49
CA VAL A 406 23.87 17.96 -3.83
C VAL A 406 23.62 19.36 -3.29
N THR A 407 22.67 20.08 -3.86
CA THR A 407 22.30 21.41 -3.35
C THR A 407 21.94 21.30 -1.85
N GLY A 408 22.63 22.05 -1.02
CA GLY A 408 22.39 22.11 0.43
C GLY A 408 23.23 21.16 1.29
N PHE A 409 23.88 20.12 0.74
CA PHE A 409 24.77 19.25 1.51
C PHE A 409 25.86 18.58 0.68
N THR A 410 26.92 18.17 1.35
CA THR A 410 27.96 17.29 0.80
C THR A 410 28.09 16.07 1.71
N SER A 411 28.20 14.88 1.13
CA SER A 411 28.41 13.66 1.87
C SER A 411 29.51 12.79 1.26
N ARG A 412 30.27 12.11 2.11
CA ARG A 412 31.11 10.99 1.68
C ARG A 412 30.23 9.75 1.55
N VAL A 413 30.38 9.04 0.44
CA VAL A 413 29.62 7.83 0.14
C VAL A 413 30.56 6.66 -0.02
N SER A 414 30.28 5.58 0.70
CA SER A 414 30.92 4.28 0.51
C SER A 414 29.85 3.27 0.09
N ALA A 415 30.11 2.58 -1.02
CA ALA A 415 29.23 1.54 -1.55
C ALA A 415 29.98 0.21 -1.65
N LEU A 416 29.29 -0.89 -1.26
CA LEU A 416 29.81 -2.24 -1.31
C LEU A 416 28.89 -3.15 -2.16
N THR A 417 29.52 -4.06 -2.94
CA THR A 417 28.80 -5.11 -3.69
C THR A 417 29.44 -6.48 -3.45
N ALA A 418 28.95 -7.52 -4.11
CA ALA A 418 29.57 -8.84 -4.07
C ALA A 418 31.05 -8.79 -4.53
N PRO A 419 31.96 -9.58 -3.91
CA PRO A 419 31.72 -10.59 -2.86
C PRO A 419 31.66 -10.06 -1.43
N LEU A 420 31.90 -8.77 -1.19
CA LEU A 420 31.94 -8.18 0.16
C LEU A 420 30.54 -8.00 0.76
N SER A 421 29.53 -7.83 -0.06
CA SER A 421 28.13 -7.81 0.33
C SER A 421 27.34 -8.83 -0.51
N PRO A 422 27.28 -10.10 -0.09
CA PRO A 422 26.75 -11.19 -0.91
C PRO A 422 25.23 -11.17 -1.05
N THR A 423 24.52 -10.49 -0.16
CA THR A 423 23.05 -10.44 -0.13
C THR A 423 22.46 -9.21 -0.83
N GLY A 424 23.31 -8.36 -1.41
CA GLY A 424 22.88 -7.15 -2.12
C GLY A 424 23.86 -5.98 -1.94
N LEU A 425 23.50 -4.83 -2.47
CA LEU A 425 24.30 -3.62 -2.34
C LEU A 425 24.14 -3.00 -0.94
N THR A 426 25.22 -2.43 -0.42
CA THR A 426 25.24 -1.73 0.86
C THR A 426 25.80 -0.33 0.64
N PHE A 427 25.21 0.69 1.25
CA PHE A 427 25.68 2.08 1.15
C PHE A 427 25.80 2.70 2.54
N SER A 428 26.80 3.54 2.70
CA SER A 428 26.94 4.43 3.85
C SER A 428 27.21 5.84 3.34
N PHE A 429 26.32 6.76 3.68
CA PHE A 429 26.43 8.18 3.40
C PHE A 429 26.74 8.91 4.70
N ARG A 430 27.90 9.58 4.76
CA ARG A 430 28.29 10.42 5.90
C ARG A 430 28.26 11.88 5.51
N ARG A 431 27.40 12.65 6.14
CA ARG A 431 27.29 14.08 5.91
C ARG A 431 28.54 14.82 6.38
N HIS A 432 29.08 15.72 5.55
CA HIS A 432 30.09 16.67 5.98
C HIS A 432 29.43 17.76 6.83
N ARG A 433 30.08 18.08 7.96
CA ARG A 433 29.67 19.17 8.84
C ARG A 433 30.13 20.52 8.32
#